data_27de32e1c86fd327d8a462aa6ae7f6f5
#
_entry.id   27de32e1c86fd327d8a462aa6ae7f6f5
#
_cell.length_a   1.000
_cell.length_b   1.000
_cell.length_c   1.000
_cell.angle_alpha   90.00
_cell.angle_beta   90.00
_cell.angle_gamma   90.00
#
_symmetry.space_group_name_H-M   'P 1'
#
loop_
_entity.id
_entity.type
_entity.pdbx_description
1 polymer ?
#
loop_
_entity_poly.entity_id
_entity_poly.type
_entity_poly.pdbx_seq_one_letter_code
_entity_poly.pdbx_strand_id
1 'polypeptide(L)'
;DALPIHEKNEVSYKSQNEGVMHACGHDAHAASLLGACRILVNHKDDIYGKIVINFQQAEEIGYGARQFIDRGLVKNVDRTFGMHVSSAIETGYISLTPGPNNASVDWFKIKVKGKAAHVSTPDAGVDALYIASQIVCNIQGIVARLSSPMDNVLVGIGCLEAGQAYNIVAPSAEMEGTVRCLTPEVRKKTKEAIERIATNVAASYGGEVSFEWKDFTSPLINDKGSCLEAAQVADVVVGADHIITDRKPALGGDDMAEYIIVSPGCYGFVGSHKKGDSKTGVAHHNEYFDIDEDCLLVSVAMYAGYAIDYLNKNK
;
A
#
# COMPACT_ATOMS: atom_id res chain seq x y z
N ASP A 1 -11.46 9.23 1.43
CA ASP A 1 -10.17 8.76 1.98
C ASP A 1 -9.63 9.63 3.13
N ALA A 2 -10.50 10.44 3.76
CA ALA A 2 -10.14 11.09 5.01
C ALA A 2 -9.96 10.04 6.12
N LEU A 3 -8.90 10.21 6.90
CA LEU A 3 -8.57 9.29 8.00
C LEU A 3 -9.26 9.73 9.31
N PRO A 4 -9.59 8.78 10.22
CA PRO A 4 -10.20 9.08 11.51
C PRO A 4 -9.17 9.65 12.50
N ILE A 5 -8.61 10.82 12.15
CA ILE A 5 -7.57 11.53 12.90
C ILE A 5 -8.07 12.93 13.24
N HIS A 6 -7.92 13.34 14.51
CA HIS A 6 -8.19 14.71 14.94
C HIS A 6 -7.04 15.62 14.51
N GLU A 7 -7.28 16.47 13.51
CA GLU A 7 -6.28 17.41 13.04
C GLU A 7 -5.91 18.45 14.11
N LYS A 8 -4.62 18.57 14.40
CA LYS A 8 -4.07 19.52 15.36
C LYS A 8 -3.36 20.72 14.73
N ASN A 9 -3.33 20.81 13.40
CA ASN A 9 -2.79 21.97 12.71
C ASN A 9 -3.60 23.23 13.01
N GLU A 10 -2.90 24.37 13.12
CA GLU A 10 -3.51 25.69 13.27
C GLU A 10 -3.38 26.47 11.95
N VAL A 11 -4.09 25.99 10.90
CA VAL A 11 -4.09 26.54 9.55
C VAL A 11 -5.50 26.94 9.12
N SER A 12 -5.61 27.86 8.18
CA SER A 12 -6.90 28.38 7.71
C SER A 12 -7.74 27.35 6.94
N TYR A 13 -7.09 26.34 6.38
CA TYR A 13 -7.67 25.22 5.62
C TYR A 13 -7.83 23.94 6.42
N LYS A 14 -7.68 23.99 7.72
CA LYS A 14 -7.93 22.87 8.63
C LYS A 14 -9.27 22.21 8.37
N SER A 15 -9.34 20.89 8.54
CA SER A 15 -10.60 20.13 8.45
C SER A 15 -11.70 20.75 9.31
N GLN A 16 -12.88 20.95 8.72
CA GLN A 16 -14.08 21.40 9.42
C GLN A 16 -14.94 20.24 9.94
N ASN A 17 -14.56 19.00 9.63
CA ASN A 17 -15.18 17.78 10.11
C ASN A 17 -14.37 17.24 11.28
N GLU A 18 -14.86 17.38 12.51
CA GLU A 18 -14.16 16.94 13.71
C GLU A 18 -13.87 15.44 13.65
N GLY A 19 -12.65 15.07 14.02
CA GLY A 19 -12.22 13.67 14.06
C GLY A 19 -11.81 13.07 12.74
N VAL A 20 -11.80 13.82 11.65
CA VAL A 20 -11.33 13.35 10.34
C VAL A 20 -10.45 14.39 9.66
N MET A 21 -9.37 13.95 9.02
CA MET A 21 -8.50 14.80 8.21
C MET A 21 -7.92 14.04 7.02
N HIS A 22 -7.46 14.76 6.01
CA HIS A 22 -6.64 14.24 4.93
C HIS A 22 -5.17 14.15 5.37
N ALA A 23 -4.85 13.16 6.23
CA ALA A 23 -3.49 12.96 6.73
C ALA A 23 -2.57 12.16 5.80
N CYS A 24 -3.04 11.87 4.57
CA CYS A 24 -2.24 11.24 3.52
C CYS A 24 -2.08 12.08 2.25
N GLY A 25 -2.77 13.23 2.17
CA GLY A 25 -2.64 14.18 1.05
C GLY A 25 -3.51 13.84 -0.17
N HIS A 26 -4.54 13.02 -0.02
CA HIS A 26 -5.43 12.64 -1.14
C HIS A 26 -6.26 13.83 -1.66
N ASP A 27 -6.52 14.82 -0.84
CA ASP A 27 -7.09 16.11 -1.26
C ASP A 27 -6.15 16.87 -2.22
N ALA A 28 -4.84 16.86 -1.93
CA ALA A 28 -3.82 17.42 -2.81
C ALA A 28 -3.73 16.65 -4.15
N HIS A 29 -3.85 15.31 -4.11
CA HIS A 29 -3.90 14.49 -5.34
C HIS A 29 -5.10 14.86 -6.19
N ALA A 30 -6.29 14.96 -5.60
CA ALA A 30 -7.52 15.35 -6.29
C ALA A 30 -7.43 16.77 -6.85
N ALA A 31 -6.92 17.73 -6.08
CA ALA A 31 -6.73 19.12 -6.52
C ALA A 31 -5.75 19.20 -7.70
N SER A 32 -4.62 18.48 -7.63
CA SER A 32 -3.63 18.42 -8.71
C SER A 32 -4.21 17.84 -9.99
N LEU A 33 -4.95 16.73 -9.91
CA LEU A 33 -5.58 16.12 -11.06
C LEU A 33 -6.65 17.03 -11.68
N LEU A 34 -7.44 17.73 -10.84
CA LEU A 34 -8.41 18.72 -11.33
C LEU A 34 -7.73 19.89 -12.05
N GLY A 35 -6.60 20.36 -11.53
CA GLY A 35 -5.77 21.38 -12.20
C GLY A 35 -5.28 20.90 -13.57
N ALA A 36 -4.79 19.67 -13.66
CA ALA A 36 -4.38 19.05 -14.92
C ALA A 36 -5.53 18.91 -15.91
N CYS A 37 -6.72 18.54 -15.44
CA CYS A 37 -7.95 18.47 -16.28
C CYS A 37 -8.24 19.80 -16.97
N ARG A 38 -8.08 20.92 -16.28
CA ARG A 38 -8.28 22.27 -16.87
C ARG A 38 -7.30 22.55 -18.00
N ILE A 39 -6.04 22.16 -17.84
CA ILE A 39 -5.02 22.29 -18.88
C ILE A 39 -5.39 21.40 -20.08
N LEU A 40 -5.69 20.13 -19.83
CA LEU A 40 -6.02 19.15 -20.87
C LEU A 40 -7.26 19.56 -21.70
N VAL A 41 -8.31 20.09 -21.05
CA VAL A 41 -9.51 20.58 -21.73
C VAL A 41 -9.19 21.79 -22.63
N ASN A 42 -8.33 22.71 -22.17
CA ASN A 42 -7.91 23.87 -22.95
C ASN A 42 -7.04 23.49 -24.17
N HIS A 43 -6.39 22.34 -24.13
CA HIS A 43 -5.51 21.81 -25.19
C HIS A 43 -6.08 20.57 -25.89
N LYS A 44 -7.39 20.31 -25.75
CA LYS A 44 -8.04 19.10 -26.28
C LYS A 44 -7.84 18.90 -27.79
N ASP A 45 -7.72 19.97 -28.56
CA ASP A 45 -7.55 19.94 -30.01
C ASP A 45 -6.10 19.54 -30.41
N ASP A 46 -5.15 19.61 -29.47
CA ASP A 46 -3.74 19.20 -29.63
C ASP A 46 -3.47 17.77 -29.13
N ILE A 47 -4.50 17.08 -28.58
CA ILE A 47 -4.40 15.76 -27.99
C ILE A 47 -4.88 14.70 -28.95
N TYR A 48 -4.03 13.72 -29.26
CA TYR A 48 -4.34 12.60 -30.17
C TYR A 48 -4.61 11.32 -29.39
N GLY A 49 -5.87 11.07 -29.10
CA GLY A 49 -6.27 9.85 -28.38
C GLY A 49 -7.31 10.13 -27.29
N LYS A 50 -7.31 9.27 -26.28
CA LYS A 50 -8.28 9.30 -25.17
C LYS A 50 -7.56 9.31 -23.84
N ILE A 51 -7.97 10.20 -22.96
CA ILE A 51 -7.53 10.24 -21.57
C ILE A 51 -8.68 9.79 -20.69
N VAL A 52 -8.45 8.80 -19.83
CA VAL A 52 -9.37 8.38 -18.78
C VAL A 52 -8.89 8.97 -17.46
N ILE A 53 -9.72 9.78 -16.84
CA ILE A 53 -9.41 10.47 -15.59
C ILE A 53 -10.19 9.81 -14.47
N ASN A 54 -9.49 9.30 -13.45
CA ASN A 54 -10.08 8.60 -12.32
C ASN A 54 -9.89 9.41 -11.04
N PHE A 55 -10.99 9.89 -10.47
CA PHE A 55 -11.05 10.35 -9.09
C PHE A 55 -11.54 9.17 -8.24
N GLN A 56 -10.61 8.47 -7.62
CA GLN A 56 -10.87 7.23 -6.92
C GLN A 56 -11.11 7.48 -5.43
N GLN A 57 -12.00 6.71 -4.85
CA GLN A 57 -12.27 6.60 -3.42
C GLN A 57 -11.66 5.32 -2.84
N ALA A 58 -11.62 5.20 -1.51
CA ALA A 58 -11.34 3.97 -0.77
C ALA A 58 -9.94 3.36 -1.01
N GLU A 59 -8.92 4.22 -1.24
CA GLU A 59 -7.52 3.78 -1.32
C GLU A 59 -7.04 3.24 0.03
N GLU A 60 -7.33 3.93 1.13
CA GLU A 60 -6.89 3.59 2.50
C GLU A 60 -7.38 2.22 2.99
N ILE A 61 -8.32 1.61 2.30
CA ILE A 61 -8.82 0.26 2.56
C ILE A 61 -8.53 -0.72 1.41
N GLY A 62 -7.72 -0.30 0.40
CA GLY A 62 -7.29 -1.13 -0.72
C GLY A 62 -8.43 -1.65 -1.60
N TYR A 63 -9.49 -0.86 -1.79
CA TYR A 63 -10.71 -1.34 -2.45
C TYR A 63 -11.10 -0.53 -3.70
N GLY A 64 -10.68 0.72 -3.80
CA GLY A 64 -11.13 1.66 -4.83
C GLY A 64 -10.74 1.26 -6.23
N ALA A 65 -9.45 0.99 -6.48
CA ALA A 65 -8.95 0.65 -7.81
C ALA A 65 -9.63 -0.59 -8.40
N ARG A 66 -9.84 -1.64 -7.59
CA ARG A 66 -10.53 -2.86 -8.03
C ARG A 66 -11.96 -2.59 -8.49
N GLN A 67 -12.70 -1.67 -7.82
CA GLN A 67 -14.04 -1.28 -8.26
C GLN A 67 -14.04 -0.68 -9.67
N PHE A 68 -13.05 0.18 -10.00
CA PHE A 68 -12.91 0.76 -11.33
C PHE A 68 -12.59 -0.30 -12.39
N ILE A 69 -11.69 -1.23 -12.06
CA ILE A 69 -11.29 -2.32 -12.95
C ILE A 69 -12.45 -3.27 -13.21
N ASP A 70 -13.13 -3.73 -12.15
CA ASP A 70 -14.26 -4.69 -12.24
C ASP A 70 -15.45 -4.12 -13.02
N ARG A 71 -15.69 -2.81 -12.90
CA ARG A 71 -16.69 -2.10 -13.70
C ARG A 71 -16.25 -1.83 -15.14
N GLY A 72 -15.02 -2.18 -15.50
CA GLY A 72 -14.48 -2.01 -16.84
C GLY A 72 -14.20 -0.57 -17.25
N LEU A 73 -14.03 0.35 -16.28
CA LEU A 73 -13.78 1.77 -16.53
C LEU A 73 -12.37 2.04 -17.08
N VAL A 74 -11.45 1.13 -16.88
CA VAL A 74 -10.03 1.21 -17.30
C VAL A 74 -9.67 0.15 -18.34
N LYS A 75 -10.62 -0.28 -19.16
CA LYS A 75 -10.37 -1.22 -20.26
C LYS A 75 -9.66 -0.54 -21.43
N ASN A 76 -8.71 -1.27 -22.03
CA ASN A 76 -7.95 -0.82 -23.23
C ASN A 76 -7.22 0.50 -22.97
N VAL A 77 -6.57 0.61 -21.84
CA VAL A 77 -5.67 1.71 -21.49
C VAL A 77 -4.24 1.26 -21.75
N ASP A 78 -3.51 2.01 -22.55
CA ASP A 78 -2.13 1.67 -22.95
C ASP A 78 -1.11 2.02 -21.88
N ARG A 79 -1.39 3.06 -21.10
CA ARG A 79 -0.55 3.56 -20.00
C ARG A 79 -1.38 4.05 -18.81
N THR A 80 -0.85 3.79 -17.63
CA THR A 80 -1.39 4.31 -16.39
C THR A 80 -0.37 5.20 -15.69
N PHE A 81 -0.79 6.36 -15.22
CA PHE A 81 0.06 7.30 -14.49
C PHE A 81 -0.66 7.83 -13.25
N GLY A 82 0.02 7.77 -12.13
CA GLY A 82 -0.44 8.32 -10.86
C GLY A 82 0.72 8.86 -10.04
N MET A 83 0.39 9.66 -9.02
CA MET A 83 1.40 10.23 -8.12
C MET A 83 0.87 10.34 -6.71
N HIS A 84 1.78 10.25 -5.75
CA HIS A 84 1.53 10.51 -4.35
C HIS A 84 2.43 11.65 -3.85
N VAL A 85 1.94 12.52 -3.00
CA VAL A 85 2.80 13.48 -2.29
C VAL A 85 3.67 12.75 -1.25
N SER A 86 4.86 13.24 -0.98
CA SER A 86 5.77 12.61 -0.03
C SER A 86 6.45 13.64 0.85
N SER A 87 6.13 13.61 2.14
CA SER A 87 6.80 14.44 3.16
C SER A 87 8.27 14.06 3.40
N ALA A 88 8.73 12.91 2.87
CA ALA A 88 10.13 12.48 2.93
C ALA A 88 10.99 13.05 1.78
N ILE A 89 10.37 13.70 0.80
CA ILE A 89 11.05 14.27 -0.38
C ILE A 89 10.84 15.80 -0.36
N GLU A 90 11.90 16.56 -0.62
CA GLU A 90 11.81 18.02 -0.70
C GLU A 90 10.95 18.46 -1.91
N THR A 91 10.18 19.51 -1.74
CA THR A 91 9.42 20.15 -2.84
C THR A 91 10.35 20.54 -3.98
N GLY A 92 9.91 20.30 -5.21
CA GLY A 92 10.73 20.48 -6.42
C GLY A 92 11.42 19.19 -6.87
N TYR A 93 11.41 18.11 -6.08
CA TYR A 93 11.90 16.80 -6.48
C TYR A 93 10.73 15.85 -6.77
N ILE A 94 10.96 14.90 -7.67
CA ILE A 94 10.01 13.81 -7.97
C ILE A 94 10.75 12.48 -8.07
N SER A 95 10.19 11.44 -7.46
CA SER A 95 10.69 10.08 -7.63
C SER A 95 9.88 9.33 -8.68
N LEU A 96 10.58 8.77 -9.68
CA LEU A 96 10.04 7.96 -10.77
C LEU A 96 10.86 6.67 -10.86
N THR A 97 10.86 5.91 -9.78
CA THR A 97 11.71 4.71 -9.64
C THR A 97 11.06 3.50 -10.30
N PRO A 98 11.72 2.83 -11.27
CA PRO A 98 11.21 1.60 -11.86
C PRO A 98 11.32 0.41 -10.90
N GLY A 99 10.48 -0.61 -11.14
CA GLY A 99 10.43 -1.81 -10.31
C GLY A 99 9.62 -1.66 -9.02
N PRO A 100 9.87 -2.48 -7.99
CA PRO A 100 9.11 -2.47 -6.76
C PRO A 100 9.18 -1.14 -6.01
N ASN A 101 8.03 -0.55 -5.70
CA ASN A 101 7.91 0.72 -4.98
C ASN A 101 7.18 0.59 -3.65
N ASN A 102 6.07 -0.17 -3.61
CA ASN A 102 5.29 -0.42 -2.41
C ASN A 102 4.98 -1.91 -2.28
N ALA A 103 4.81 -2.38 -1.04
CA ALA A 103 4.53 -3.79 -0.77
C ALA A 103 3.05 -4.13 -0.98
N SER A 104 2.79 -5.43 -1.17
CA SER A 104 1.44 -5.97 -0.96
C SER A 104 0.99 -5.81 0.48
N VAL A 105 -0.32 -5.74 0.67
CA VAL A 105 -0.95 -5.75 1.99
C VAL A 105 -1.91 -6.93 2.05
N ASP A 106 -1.55 -7.91 2.86
CA ASP A 106 -2.40 -9.05 3.18
C ASP A 106 -2.72 -9.07 4.67
N TRP A 107 -3.96 -9.32 5.00
CA TRP A 107 -4.38 -9.70 6.35
C TRP A 107 -4.71 -11.18 6.39
N PHE A 108 -4.38 -11.82 7.49
CA PHE A 108 -4.79 -13.19 7.74
C PHE A 108 -5.28 -13.38 9.16
N LYS A 109 -6.19 -14.35 9.31
CA LYS A 109 -6.62 -14.89 10.59
C LYS A 109 -6.39 -16.40 10.58
N ILE A 110 -5.80 -16.92 11.64
CA ILE A 110 -5.66 -18.36 11.89
C ILE A 110 -6.49 -18.71 13.12
N LYS A 111 -7.42 -19.64 12.95
CA LYS A 111 -8.19 -20.21 14.05
C LYS A 111 -7.64 -21.59 14.37
N VAL A 112 -7.30 -21.81 15.62
CA VAL A 112 -6.82 -23.11 16.14
C VAL A 112 -7.97 -23.77 16.88
N LYS A 113 -8.28 -25.02 16.50
CA LYS A 113 -9.26 -25.87 17.15
C LYS A 113 -8.55 -26.92 17.98
N GLY A 114 -8.78 -26.89 19.25
CA GLY A 114 -8.34 -27.87 20.24
C GLY A 114 -9.51 -28.61 20.90
N LYS A 115 -9.28 -29.08 22.12
CA LYS A 115 -10.25 -29.80 22.93
C LYS A 115 -10.05 -29.44 24.41
N ALA A 116 -11.10 -29.01 25.09
CA ALA A 116 -11.07 -28.72 26.52
C ALA A 116 -10.80 -29.96 27.36
N ALA A 117 -10.05 -29.76 28.43
CA ALA A 117 -9.87 -30.74 29.53
C ALA A 117 -9.52 -29.97 30.82
N HIS A 118 -9.57 -30.66 31.93
CA HIS A 118 -9.00 -30.06 33.16
C HIS A 118 -7.48 -30.03 33.06
N VAL A 119 -6.84 -28.95 33.49
CA VAL A 119 -5.37 -28.78 33.41
C VAL A 119 -4.58 -29.91 34.09
N SER A 120 -5.19 -30.56 35.11
CA SER A 120 -4.57 -31.73 35.78
C SER A 120 -4.60 -33.04 34.94
N THR A 121 -5.34 -33.06 33.85
CA THR A 121 -5.44 -34.19 32.91
C THR A 121 -5.27 -33.67 31.47
N PRO A 122 -4.10 -33.09 31.12
CA PRO A 122 -3.92 -32.46 29.83
C PRO A 122 -3.94 -33.41 28.65
N ASP A 123 -3.64 -34.68 28.88
CA ASP A 123 -3.72 -35.80 27.91
C ASP A 123 -5.15 -36.11 27.41
N ALA A 124 -6.17 -35.68 28.16
CA ALA A 124 -7.57 -35.82 27.74
C ALA A 124 -8.02 -34.65 26.80
N GLY A 125 -7.21 -33.59 26.66
CA GLY A 125 -7.47 -32.40 25.86
C GLY A 125 -6.54 -32.24 24.67
N VAL A 126 -6.73 -31.13 23.95
CA VAL A 126 -5.80 -30.59 22.93
C VAL A 126 -5.67 -29.09 23.17
N ASP A 127 -4.48 -28.65 23.55
CA ASP A 127 -4.25 -27.28 24.02
C ASP A 127 -4.04 -26.30 22.85
N ALA A 128 -5.11 -25.59 22.47
CA ALA A 128 -5.06 -24.60 21.42
C ALA A 128 -4.20 -23.38 21.78
N LEU A 129 -4.06 -23.02 23.07
CA LEU A 129 -3.18 -21.94 23.50
C LEU A 129 -1.70 -22.30 23.26
N TYR A 130 -1.31 -23.51 23.65
CA TYR A 130 0.04 -23.99 23.41
C TYR A 130 0.33 -24.08 21.90
N ILE A 131 -0.57 -24.67 21.12
CA ILE A 131 -0.46 -24.76 19.65
C ILE A 131 -0.30 -23.36 19.04
N ALA A 132 -1.15 -22.42 19.41
CA ALA A 132 -1.09 -21.06 18.89
C ALA A 132 0.26 -20.37 19.21
N SER A 133 0.78 -20.53 20.43
CA SER A 133 2.09 -20.00 20.81
C SER A 133 3.22 -20.57 19.95
N GLN A 134 3.17 -21.88 19.64
CA GLN A 134 4.13 -22.54 18.77
C GLN A 134 4.00 -22.05 17.31
N ILE A 135 2.78 -21.82 16.82
CA ILE A 135 2.57 -21.25 15.48
C ILE A 135 3.20 -19.87 15.40
N VAL A 136 2.96 -18.97 16.38
CA VAL A 136 3.57 -17.63 16.42
C VAL A 136 5.09 -17.71 16.32
N CYS A 137 5.73 -18.56 17.12
CA CYS A 137 7.18 -18.74 17.09
C CYS A 137 7.69 -19.30 15.75
N ASN A 138 7.03 -20.32 15.22
CA ASN A 138 7.50 -21.01 14.01
C ASN A 138 7.30 -20.17 12.74
N ILE A 139 6.25 -19.35 12.65
CA ILE A 139 6.02 -18.45 11.52
C ILE A 139 7.17 -17.43 11.38
N GLN A 140 7.81 -16.98 12.47
CA GLN A 140 8.98 -16.10 12.39
C GLN A 140 10.14 -16.73 11.59
N GLY A 141 10.21 -18.06 11.54
CA GLY A 141 11.16 -18.79 10.72
C GLY A 141 11.01 -18.55 9.21
N ILE A 142 9.87 -18.06 8.74
CA ILE A 142 9.66 -17.74 7.31
C ILE A 142 10.65 -16.66 6.89
N VAL A 143 10.73 -15.55 7.60
CA VAL A 143 11.66 -14.46 7.30
C VAL A 143 13.10 -14.89 7.54
N ALA A 144 13.35 -15.57 8.65
CA ALA A 144 14.72 -15.87 9.07
C ALA A 144 15.38 -17.08 8.36
N ARG A 145 14.58 -18.01 7.79
CA ARG A 145 15.09 -19.31 7.30
C ARG A 145 14.53 -19.77 5.95
N LEU A 146 13.36 -19.24 5.51
CA LEU A 146 12.70 -19.69 4.28
C LEU A 146 12.71 -18.65 3.17
N SER A 147 12.83 -17.37 3.51
CA SER A 147 12.95 -16.28 2.54
C SER A 147 14.41 -16.08 2.15
N SER A 148 14.66 -15.65 0.92
CA SER A 148 15.98 -15.19 0.51
C SER A 148 16.35 -13.94 1.34
N PRO A 149 17.63 -13.79 1.76
CA PRO A 149 18.09 -12.54 2.38
C PRO A 149 17.91 -11.29 1.50
N MET A 150 17.72 -11.49 0.19
CA MET A 150 17.46 -10.40 -0.78
C MET A 150 15.98 -10.10 -0.95
N ASP A 151 15.08 -10.93 -0.42
CA ASP A 151 13.64 -10.71 -0.46
C ASP A 151 13.22 -9.81 0.70
N ASN A 152 12.42 -8.79 0.39
CA ASN A 152 11.80 -7.98 1.43
C ASN A 152 10.47 -8.63 1.82
N VAL A 153 10.45 -9.30 2.96
CA VAL A 153 9.29 -9.98 3.53
C VAL A 153 9.07 -9.52 4.96
N LEU A 154 7.85 -9.11 5.26
CA LEU A 154 7.39 -8.90 6.63
C LEU A 154 6.24 -9.85 6.91
N VAL A 155 6.33 -10.56 8.03
CA VAL A 155 5.21 -11.33 8.61
C VAL A 155 5.07 -10.89 10.05
N GLY A 156 3.93 -10.27 10.37
CA GLY A 156 3.63 -9.79 11.72
C GLY A 156 2.33 -10.39 12.24
N ILE A 157 2.32 -10.82 13.50
CA ILE A 157 1.11 -11.21 14.22
C ILE A 157 0.86 -10.13 15.27
N GLY A 158 -0.28 -9.44 15.15
CA GLY A 158 -0.65 -8.31 16.00
C GLY A 158 -1.60 -8.70 17.12
N CYS A 159 -2.41 -9.75 16.95
CA CYS A 159 -3.38 -10.22 17.92
C CYS A 159 -3.27 -11.71 18.14
N LEU A 160 -3.43 -12.15 19.39
CA LEU A 160 -3.55 -13.54 19.81
C LEU A 160 -4.50 -13.61 21.00
N GLU A 161 -5.59 -14.36 20.83
CA GLU A 161 -6.57 -14.64 21.87
C GLU A 161 -6.68 -16.14 22.11
N ALA A 162 -6.63 -16.60 23.36
CA ALA A 162 -6.68 -18.02 23.67
C ALA A 162 -7.15 -18.28 25.12
N GLY A 163 -7.89 -19.36 25.30
CA GLY A 163 -8.29 -19.84 26.62
C GLY A 163 -9.45 -19.07 27.24
N GLN A 164 -10.00 -19.61 28.34
CA GLN A 164 -11.14 -19.05 29.07
C GLN A 164 -10.91 -18.98 30.58
N ALA A 165 -10.13 -19.90 31.16
CA ALA A 165 -9.84 -19.97 32.57
C ALA A 165 -8.48 -20.65 32.83
N TYR A 166 -7.84 -20.28 33.94
CA TYR A 166 -6.48 -20.73 34.28
C TYR A 166 -6.33 -22.25 34.50
N ASN A 167 -7.43 -22.95 34.77
CA ASN A 167 -7.46 -24.38 35.07
C ASN A 167 -8.15 -25.24 34.00
N ILE A 168 -8.35 -24.67 32.79
CA ILE A 168 -8.95 -25.37 31.64
C ILE A 168 -7.95 -25.34 30.48
N VAL A 169 -7.67 -26.51 29.89
CA VAL A 169 -6.96 -26.63 28.62
C VAL A 169 -7.74 -25.88 27.54
N ALA A 170 -7.12 -24.93 26.84
CA ALA A 170 -7.80 -24.06 25.90
C ALA A 170 -8.39 -24.82 24.70
N PRO A 171 -9.71 -24.79 24.48
CA PRO A 171 -10.35 -25.49 23.36
C PRO A 171 -10.18 -24.78 22.02
N SER A 172 -9.84 -23.50 22.06
CA SER A 172 -9.65 -22.66 20.85
C SER A 172 -8.67 -21.53 21.08
N ALA A 173 -8.06 -21.10 19.99
CA ALA A 173 -7.29 -19.85 19.92
C ALA A 173 -7.50 -19.21 18.55
N GLU A 174 -7.40 -17.87 18.49
CA GLU A 174 -7.41 -17.11 17.25
C GLU A 174 -6.23 -16.16 17.23
N MET A 175 -5.63 -15.98 16.05
CA MET A 175 -4.59 -14.97 15.84
C MET A 175 -4.78 -14.23 14.53
N GLU A 176 -4.42 -12.95 14.53
CA GLU A 176 -4.49 -12.09 13.34
C GLU A 176 -3.13 -11.48 13.04
N GLY A 177 -2.83 -11.41 11.75
CA GLY A 177 -1.56 -10.90 11.30
C GLY A 177 -1.61 -10.26 9.91
N THR A 178 -0.45 -9.80 9.46
CA THR A 178 -0.27 -9.20 8.15
C THR A 178 0.98 -9.74 7.46
N VAL A 179 0.91 -9.80 6.13
CA VAL A 179 2.05 -10.10 5.26
C VAL A 179 2.31 -8.90 4.35
N ARG A 180 3.59 -8.54 4.17
CA ARG A 180 4.04 -7.51 3.24
C ARG A 180 5.15 -8.09 2.37
N CYS A 181 4.99 -8.00 1.04
CA CYS A 181 5.97 -8.50 0.07
C CYS A 181 6.07 -7.54 -1.12
N LEU A 182 7.27 -7.43 -1.69
CA LEU A 182 7.52 -6.53 -2.83
C LEU A 182 7.32 -7.20 -4.20
N THR A 183 7.12 -8.53 -4.24
CA THR A 183 6.86 -9.25 -5.49
C THR A 183 5.75 -10.28 -5.33
N PRO A 184 5.00 -10.59 -6.41
CA PRO A 184 3.91 -11.57 -6.37
C PRO A 184 4.39 -12.98 -6.01
N GLU A 185 5.58 -13.37 -6.47
CA GLU A 185 6.17 -14.71 -6.24
C GLU A 185 6.50 -14.91 -4.76
N VAL A 186 7.13 -13.90 -4.14
CA VAL A 186 7.48 -13.93 -2.72
C VAL A 186 6.21 -13.90 -1.86
N ARG A 187 5.21 -13.08 -2.23
CA ARG A 187 3.90 -13.04 -1.58
C ARG A 187 3.24 -14.42 -1.54
N LYS A 188 3.17 -15.09 -2.70
CA LYS A 188 2.58 -16.42 -2.82
C LYS A 188 3.31 -17.44 -1.94
N LYS A 189 4.64 -17.52 -2.04
CA LYS A 189 5.47 -18.44 -1.24
C LYS A 189 5.30 -18.20 0.25
N THR A 190 5.20 -16.95 0.68
CA THR A 190 5.02 -16.57 2.08
C THR A 190 3.68 -17.05 2.62
N LYS A 191 2.57 -16.84 1.88
CA LYS A 191 1.23 -17.32 2.25
C LYS A 191 1.20 -18.84 2.37
N GLU A 192 1.73 -19.56 1.38
CA GLU A 192 1.84 -21.02 1.40
C GLU A 192 2.70 -21.54 2.57
N ALA A 193 3.75 -20.79 2.94
CA ALA A 193 4.59 -21.16 4.07
C ALA A 193 3.87 -20.98 5.42
N ILE A 194 3.09 -19.91 5.59
CA ILE A 194 2.26 -19.67 6.78
C ILE A 194 1.29 -20.82 6.97
N GLU A 195 0.51 -21.16 5.92
CA GLU A 195 -0.48 -22.23 5.98
C GLU A 195 0.17 -23.58 6.30
N ARG A 196 1.24 -23.92 5.61
CA ARG A 196 1.99 -25.17 5.83
C ARG A 196 2.52 -25.29 7.26
N ILE A 197 3.16 -24.23 7.77
CA ILE A 197 3.75 -24.21 9.12
C ILE A 197 2.63 -24.37 10.16
N ALA A 198 1.59 -23.55 10.09
CA ALA A 198 0.50 -23.57 11.06
C ALA A 198 -0.22 -24.93 11.08
N THR A 199 -0.48 -25.50 9.90
CA THR A 199 -1.12 -26.82 9.78
C THR A 199 -0.27 -27.93 10.41
N ASN A 200 1.03 -27.96 10.10
CA ASN A 200 1.91 -29.00 10.63
C ASN A 200 2.17 -28.85 12.13
N VAL A 201 2.29 -27.62 12.63
CA VAL A 201 2.44 -27.37 14.07
C VAL A 201 1.17 -27.84 14.80
N ALA A 202 -0.01 -27.51 14.33
CA ALA A 202 -1.27 -27.93 14.95
C ALA A 202 -1.40 -29.46 14.94
N ALA A 203 -1.11 -30.09 13.80
CA ALA A 203 -1.16 -31.54 13.66
C ALA A 203 -0.22 -32.28 14.61
N SER A 204 0.97 -31.71 14.90
CA SER A 204 1.95 -32.28 15.84
C SER A 204 1.43 -32.42 17.27
N TYR A 205 0.39 -31.66 17.62
CA TYR A 205 -0.24 -31.66 18.95
C TYR A 205 -1.71 -32.12 18.89
N GLY A 206 -2.15 -32.70 17.76
CA GLY A 206 -3.51 -33.23 17.58
C GLY A 206 -4.59 -32.16 17.38
N GLY A 207 -4.21 -30.93 17.09
CA GLY A 207 -5.13 -29.82 16.77
C GLY A 207 -5.36 -29.63 15.27
N GLU A 208 -6.32 -28.81 14.94
CA GLU A 208 -6.68 -28.41 13.58
C GLU A 208 -6.59 -26.88 13.45
N VAL A 209 -6.32 -26.39 12.22
CA VAL A 209 -6.35 -24.96 11.92
C VAL A 209 -7.23 -24.67 10.72
N SER A 210 -7.80 -23.46 10.71
CA SER A 210 -8.44 -22.87 9.53
C SER A 210 -7.92 -21.45 9.30
N PHE A 211 -8.03 -20.98 8.04
CA PHE A 211 -7.46 -19.72 7.60
C PHE A 211 -8.53 -18.83 6.99
N GLU A 212 -8.44 -17.54 7.28
CA GLU A 212 -9.14 -16.49 6.55
C GLU A 212 -8.09 -15.50 6.00
N TRP A 213 -8.21 -15.13 4.72
CA TRP A 213 -7.33 -14.17 4.08
C TRP A 213 -8.13 -13.00 3.52
N LYS A 214 -7.56 -11.80 3.66
CA LYS A 214 -8.01 -10.61 2.93
C LYS A 214 -6.83 -10.01 2.20
N ASP A 215 -7.01 -9.82 0.91
CA ASP A 215 -6.06 -9.25 -0.01
C ASP A 215 -6.45 -7.78 -0.23
N PHE A 216 -5.73 -6.85 0.38
CA PHE A 216 -6.01 -5.42 0.25
C PHE A 216 -5.37 -4.83 -0.99
N THR A 217 -4.04 -4.95 -1.13
CA THR A 217 -3.31 -4.43 -2.28
C THR A 217 -2.27 -5.41 -2.77
N SER A 218 -2.03 -5.42 -4.08
CA SER A 218 -0.92 -6.12 -4.72
C SER A 218 0.40 -5.37 -4.51
N PRO A 219 1.58 -5.99 -4.77
CA PRO A 219 2.82 -5.25 -4.82
C PRO A 219 2.76 -4.19 -5.93
N LEU A 220 3.10 -2.94 -5.62
CA LEU A 220 3.19 -1.87 -6.61
C LEU A 220 4.56 -1.94 -7.29
N ILE A 221 4.55 -2.30 -8.57
CA ILE A 221 5.76 -2.48 -9.38
C ILE A 221 5.65 -1.61 -10.61
N ASN A 222 6.41 -0.53 -10.63
CA ASN A 222 6.42 0.40 -11.74
C ASN A 222 7.04 -0.24 -13.00
N ASP A 223 6.38 -0.03 -14.14
CA ASP A 223 6.93 -0.40 -15.45
C ASP A 223 8.11 0.50 -15.82
N LYS A 224 9.19 -0.11 -16.27
CA LYS A 224 10.42 0.62 -16.61
C LYS A 224 10.24 1.60 -17.77
N GLY A 225 9.47 1.20 -18.80
CA GLY A 225 9.20 2.07 -19.97
C GLY A 225 8.41 3.30 -19.56
N SER A 226 7.34 3.10 -18.79
CA SER A 226 6.49 4.17 -18.28
C SER A 226 7.25 5.15 -17.36
N CYS A 227 8.19 4.63 -16.55
CA CYS A 227 9.05 5.50 -15.73
C CYS A 227 10.00 6.36 -16.58
N LEU A 228 10.57 5.80 -17.66
CA LEU A 228 11.43 6.55 -18.58
C LEU A 228 10.64 7.61 -19.35
N GLU A 229 9.42 7.29 -19.78
CA GLU A 229 8.50 8.25 -20.41
C GLU A 229 8.19 9.41 -19.44
N ALA A 230 7.83 9.08 -18.19
CA ALA A 230 7.55 10.09 -17.15
C ALA A 230 8.78 10.94 -16.81
N ALA A 231 9.98 10.35 -16.78
CA ALA A 231 11.22 11.07 -16.50
C ALA A 231 11.56 12.12 -17.56
N GLN A 232 11.20 11.87 -18.84
CA GLN A 232 11.40 12.88 -19.90
C GLN A 232 10.52 14.12 -19.67
N VAL A 233 9.31 13.92 -19.16
CA VAL A 233 8.41 15.03 -18.79
C VAL A 233 8.91 15.73 -17.53
N ALA A 234 9.36 14.96 -16.54
CA ALA A 234 9.89 15.50 -15.29
C ALA A 234 11.13 16.36 -15.52
N ASP A 235 11.99 16.02 -16.49
CA ASP A 235 13.15 16.83 -16.86
C ASP A 235 12.75 18.25 -17.31
N VAL A 236 11.63 18.36 -18.02
CA VAL A 236 11.08 19.66 -18.42
C VAL A 236 10.44 20.40 -17.24
N VAL A 237 9.81 19.69 -16.31
CA VAL A 237 9.05 20.28 -15.19
C VAL A 237 9.95 20.71 -14.05
N VAL A 238 10.89 19.86 -13.62
CA VAL A 238 11.74 20.10 -12.44
C VAL A 238 13.24 20.11 -12.75
N GLY A 239 13.66 19.64 -13.94
CA GLY A 239 15.06 19.46 -14.32
C GLY A 239 15.60 18.08 -13.91
N ALA A 240 16.56 17.57 -14.69
CA ALA A 240 17.11 16.21 -14.54
C ALA A 240 17.69 15.95 -13.14
N ASP A 241 18.35 16.95 -12.53
CA ASP A 241 18.98 16.83 -11.22
C ASP A 241 17.96 16.68 -10.05
N HIS A 242 16.67 16.89 -10.32
CA HIS A 242 15.60 16.78 -9.34
C HIS A 242 14.75 15.50 -9.52
N ILE A 243 15.20 14.57 -10.37
CA ILE A 243 14.52 13.29 -10.60
C ILE A 243 15.24 12.19 -9.82
N ILE A 244 14.50 11.52 -8.92
CA ILE A 244 14.99 10.39 -8.12
C ILE A 244 14.56 9.10 -8.82
N THR A 245 15.50 8.23 -9.19
CA THR A 245 15.23 6.97 -9.90
C THR A 245 15.58 5.71 -9.11
N ASP A 246 16.04 5.87 -7.87
CA ASP A 246 16.55 4.82 -6.99
C ASP A 246 15.95 4.87 -5.57
N ARG A 247 14.74 5.41 -5.42
CA ARG A 247 14.03 5.43 -4.13
C ARG A 247 13.90 4.00 -3.60
N LYS A 248 14.25 3.81 -2.34
CA LYS A 248 14.04 2.51 -1.69
C LYS A 248 12.54 2.22 -1.57
N PRO A 249 12.11 0.98 -1.85
CA PRO A 249 10.71 0.59 -1.72
C PRO A 249 10.23 0.70 -0.26
N ALA A 250 8.95 1.04 -0.09
CA ALA A 250 8.28 1.10 1.20
C ALA A 250 7.45 -0.18 1.44
N LEU A 251 7.20 -0.50 2.71
CA LEU A 251 6.32 -1.61 3.08
C LEU A 251 4.86 -1.18 3.29
N GLY A 252 4.53 0.08 3.07
CA GLY A 252 3.15 0.54 2.89
C GLY A 252 2.58 0.02 1.58
N GLY A 253 1.27 -0.21 1.52
CA GLY A 253 0.57 -0.55 0.28
C GLY A 253 0.01 0.69 -0.40
N ASP A 254 -0.43 0.50 -1.65
CA ASP A 254 -1.20 1.47 -2.40
C ASP A 254 -1.94 0.73 -3.52
N ASP A 255 -3.26 0.95 -3.66
CA ASP A 255 -4.08 0.20 -4.62
C ASP A 255 -3.91 0.67 -6.08
N MET A 256 -3.11 1.71 -6.32
CA MET A 256 -2.58 2.04 -7.64
C MET A 256 -1.88 0.84 -8.30
N ALA A 257 -1.37 -0.09 -7.50
CA ALA A 257 -0.82 -1.37 -7.96
C ALA A 257 -1.77 -2.12 -8.87
N GLU A 258 -3.06 -2.10 -8.60
CA GLU A 258 -4.08 -2.83 -9.37
C GLU A 258 -4.21 -2.26 -10.79
N TYR A 259 -4.11 -0.94 -10.96
CA TYR A 259 -4.09 -0.33 -12.30
C TYR A 259 -2.84 -0.69 -13.10
N ILE A 260 -1.67 -0.72 -12.44
CA ILE A 260 -0.40 -1.06 -13.10
C ILE A 260 -0.36 -2.53 -13.54
N ILE A 261 -1.09 -3.41 -12.84
CA ILE A 261 -1.22 -4.82 -13.24
C ILE A 261 -2.01 -4.97 -14.55
N VAL A 262 -3.04 -4.15 -14.77
CA VAL A 262 -3.89 -4.24 -15.98
C VAL A 262 -3.40 -3.36 -17.12
N SER A 263 -2.53 -2.38 -16.86
CA SER A 263 -1.95 -1.49 -17.85
C SER A 263 -0.58 -1.01 -17.40
N PRO A 264 0.50 -1.17 -18.20
CA PRO A 264 1.82 -0.72 -17.81
C PRO A 264 1.79 0.73 -17.33
N GLY A 265 2.42 1.02 -16.20
CA GLY A 265 2.30 2.35 -15.60
C GLY A 265 3.45 2.75 -14.71
N CYS A 266 3.44 4.02 -14.35
CA CYS A 266 4.36 4.63 -13.40
C CYS A 266 3.56 5.32 -12.29
N TYR A 267 3.92 5.00 -11.05
CA TYR A 267 3.48 5.72 -9.87
C TYR A 267 4.65 6.52 -9.32
N GLY A 268 4.54 7.84 -9.38
CA GLY A 268 5.55 8.77 -8.91
C GLY A 268 5.32 9.23 -7.48
N PHE A 269 6.38 9.75 -6.83
CA PHE A 269 6.27 10.42 -5.54
C PHE A 269 6.78 11.85 -5.67
N VAL A 270 5.88 12.81 -5.48
CA VAL A 270 6.19 14.24 -5.55
C VAL A 270 6.57 14.74 -4.17
N GLY A 271 7.70 15.43 -4.08
CA GLY A 271 8.14 16.02 -2.82
C GLY A 271 7.18 17.11 -2.34
N SER A 272 6.76 17.00 -1.08
CA SER A 272 5.86 17.94 -0.41
C SER A 272 6.45 18.54 0.87
N HIS A 273 7.75 18.32 1.11
CA HIS A 273 8.48 18.86 2.25
C HIS A 273 9.19 20.15 1.85
N LYS A 274 8.83 21.27 2.45
CA LYS A 274 9.54 22.53 2.25
C LYS A 274 10.86 22.52 2.99
N LYS A 275 11.95 22.76 2.30
CA LYS A 275 13.29 22.77 2.88
C LYS A 275 13.39 23.71 4.07
N GLY A 276 13.81 23.16 5.22
CA GLY A 276 13.95 23.91 6.47
C GLY A 276 12.63 24.13 7.26
N ASP A 277 11.52 23.65 6.76
CA ASP A 277 10.24 23.69 7.47
C ASP A 277 9.86 22.30 8.05
N SER A 278 9.96 22.15 9.35
CA SER A 278 9.63 20.90 10.03
C SER A 278 8.14 20.52 9.98
N LYS A 279 7.24 21.47 9.67
CA LYS A 279 5.80 21.20 9.62
C LYS A 279 5.45 20.34 8.43
N THR A 280 5.96 20.68 7.25
CA THR A 280 5.70 19.93 6.02
C THR A 280 6.52 18.63 5.90
N GLY A 281 7.46 18.39 6.83
CA GLY A 281 8.24 17.16 6.97
C GLY A 281 7.60 16.11 7.91
N VAL A 282 6.42 16.38 8.46
CA VAL A 282 5.69 15.43 9.31
C VAL A 282 5.25 14.23 8.48
N ALA A 283 5.40 13.02 9.04
CA ALA A 283 5.02 11.79 8.37
C ALA A 283 3.51 11.72 8.07
N HIS A 284 3.16 11.03 6.99
CA HIS A 284 1.76 10.70 6.69
C HIS A 284 1.08 9.99 7.86
N HIS A 285 -0.26 10.05 7.93
CA HIS A 285 -1.10 9.48 9.00
C HIS A 285 -0.84 10.09 10.39
N ASN A 286 -0.27 11.30 10.44
CA ASN A 286 -0.03 12.05 11.67
C ASN A 286 -1.01 13.21 11.80
N GLU A 287 -1.41 13.55 13.02
CA GLU A 287 -2.33 14.64 13.35
C GLU A 287 -1.83 16.05 12.99
N TYR A 288 -0.52 16.18 12.73
CA TYR A 288 0.16 17.41 12.27
C TYR A 288 0.64 17.32 10.82
N PHE A 289 0.19 16.32 10.05
CA PHE A 289 0.55 16.21 8.63
C PHE A 289 0.13 17.48 7.88
N ASP A 290 1.06 18.01 7.09
CA ASP A 290 0.85 19.17 6.23
C ASP A 290 1.78 19.07 5.01
N ILE A 291 1.51 19.83 3.97
CA ILE A 291 2.30 19.86 2.74
C ILE A 291 2.74 21.27 2.39
N ASP A 292 3.82 21.38 1.66
CA ASP A 292 4.15 22.57 0.90
C ASP A 292 3.31 22.60 -0.38
N GLU A 293 2.38 23.55 -0.49
CA GLU A 293 1.44 23.68 -1.61
C GLU A 293 2.13 23.89 -2.98
N ASP A 294 3.40 24.31 -3.01
CA ASP A 294 4.17 24.39 -4.26
C ASP A 294 4.33 23.03 -4.96
N CYS A 295 4.18 21.91 -4.24
CA CYS A 295 4.16 20.57 -4.82
C CYS A 295 2.96 20.33 -5.77
N LEU A 296 1.86 21.07 -5.59
CA LEU A 296 0.67 20.99 -6.45
C LEU A 296 0.99 21.41 -7.88
N LEU A 297 1.83 22.42 -8.07
CA LEU A 297 2.23 22.90 -9.40
C LEU A 297 3.02 21.83 -10.16
N VAL A 298 3.94 21.15 -9.48
CA VAL A 298 4.70 20.03 -10.04
C VAL A 298 3.75 18.90 -10.44
N SER A 299 2.83 18.55 -9.55
CA SER A 299 1.85 17.48 -9.78
C SER A 299 0.94 17.76 -10.97
N VAL A 300 0.40 18.99 -11.07
CA VAL A 300 -0.43 19.44 -12.20
C VAL A 300 0.34 19.33 -13.52
N ALA A 301 1.59 19.84 -13.55
CA ALA A 301 2.42 19.82 -14.74
C ALA A 301 2.78 18.41 -15.17
N MET A 302 3.06 17.51 -14.23
CA MET A 302 3.35 16.10 -14.50
C MET A 302 2.15 15.35 -15.08
N TYR A 303 0.95 15.49 -14.49
CA TYR A 303 -0.26 14.84 -15.01
C TYR A 303 -0.59 15.29 -16.43
N ALA A 304 -0.62 16.62 -16.65
CA ALA A 304 -0.94 17.17 -17.97
C ALA A 304 0.16 16.86 -18.99
N GLY A 305 1.41 17.06 -18.61
CA GLY A 305 2.58 16.86 -19.46
C GLY A 305 2.75 15.41 -19.89
N TYR A 306 2.61 14.45 -18.95
CA TYR A 306 2.73 13.03 -19.28
C TYR A 306 1.64 12.58 -20.28
N ALA A 307 0.39 12.98 -20.05
CA ALA A 307 -0.71 12.64 -20.95
C ALA A 307 -0.51 13.20 -22.37
N ILE A 308 -0.13 14.47 -22.48
CA ILE A 308 0.11 15.14 -23.77
C ILE A 308 1.32 14.52 -24.49
N ASP A 309 2.43 14.34 -23.77
CA ASP A 309 3.68 13.82 -24.35
C ASP A 309 3.48 12.38 -24.89
N TYR A 310 2.89 11.51 -24.04
CA TYR A 310 2.63 10.13 -24.42
C TYR A 310 1.73 10.03 -25.66
N LEU A 311 0.59 10.72 -25.67
CA LEU A 311 -0.36 10.66 -26.78
C LEU A 311 0.19 11.28 -28.07
N ASN A 312 1.05 12.30 -27.95
CA ASN A 312 1.68 12.92 -29.12
C ASN A 312 2.78 12.05 -29.74
N LYS A 313 3.48 11.26 -28.95
CA LYS A 313 4.52 10.32 -29.42
C LYS A 313 3.94 9.04 -30.02
N ASN A 314 2.71 8.69 -29.69
CA ASN A 314 2.05 7.45 -30.10
C ASN A 314 0.83 7.70 -31.02
N LYS A 315 0.94 8.69 -31.91
CA LYS A 315 -0.08 9.06 -32.92
C LYS A 315 -0.33 7.94 -33.93
#